data_7c83a3b1b04fc1f8cb6f981665bfae9f
#
_entry.id   7c83a3b1b04fc1f8cb6f981665bfae9f
#
_cell.length_a   1.000
_cell.length_b   1.000
_cell.length_c   1.000
_cell.angle_alpha   90.00
_cell.angle_beta   90.00
_cell.angle_gamma   90.00
#
_symmetry.space_group_name_H-M   'P 1'
#
loop_
_entity.id
_entity.type
_entity.pdbx_description
1 polymer ?
#
loop_
_entity_poly.entity_id
_entity_poly.type
_entity_poly.pdbx_seq_one_letter_code
_entity_poly.pdbx_strand_id
1 'polypeptide(L)'
;NACSTMRILQITDLHIGGVHEDTFGIDVRKNFNTILDKARSSAPDHIVITGDLCYESGNKDVYNWIHAKLESLNIPYSIIAGNHDNSSMMAEVFGLNNLMQEESLYYNLQFEGHKVLYLDTSSDVLPNDQLQWLKAELSKGEGRVVIFMHHPPAQVGVPFMDDNYPLKNYEEVQKILLESDREIHVFCGHYHIEKTLKIDNLNI
;
A
#
# COMPACT_ATOMS: atom_id res chain seq x y z
N ASN A 1 -1.79 -2.30 32.49
CA ASN A 1 -1.76 -1.46 31.29
C ASN A 1 -2.64 -2.15 30.27
N ALA A 2 -3.79 -1.53 29.93
CA ALA A 2 -4.61 -2.01 28.82
C ALA A 2 -3.74 -1.89 27.56
N CYS A 3 -3.54 -2.99 26.85
CA CYS A 3 -2.93 -2.98 25.52
C CYS A 3 -3.89 -2.19 24.65
N SER A 4 -3.51 -0.99 24.24
CA SER A 4 -4.28 -0.18 23.31
C SER A 4 -4.24 -0.91 21.96
N THR A 5 -5.41 -1.22 21.42
CA THR A 5 -5.51 -1.91 20.13
C THR A 5 -5.59 -0.85 19.05
N MET A 6 -4.53 -0.66 18.27
CA MET A 6 -4.52 0.24 17.13
C MET A 6 -5.40 -0.31 16.01
N ARG A 7 -6.31 0.51 15.48
CA ARG A 7 -7.17 0.19 14.35
C ARG A 7 -6.68 0.88 13.10
N ILE A 8 -6.23 0.11 12.13
CA ILE A 8 -5.80 0.60 10.81
C ILE A 8 -6.92 0.31 9.80
N LEU A 9 -7.33 1.32 9.06
CA LEU A 9 -8.22 1.18 7.92
C LEU A 9 -7.40 1.17 6.63
N GLN A 10 -7.38 0.05 5.93
CA GLN A 10 -6.81 -0.03 4.59
C GLN A 10 -7.84 0.37 3.55
N ILE A 11 -7.44 1.22 2.61
CA ILE A 11 -8.17 1.58 1.39
C ILE A 11 -7.24 1.35 0.22
N THR A 12 -7.73 0.78 -0.88
CA THR A 12 -6.88 0.44 -2.02
C THR A 12 -7.61 0.64 -3.34
N ASP A 13 -6.86 0.78 -4.43
CA ASP A 13 -7.39 0.73 -5.79
C ASP A 13 -8.51 1.76 -6.02
N LEU A 14 -8.21 3.03 -5.71
CA LEU A 14 -9.18 4.13 -5.84
C LEU A 14 -9.54 4.42 -7.29
N HIS A 15 -8.58 4.29 -8.20
CA HIS A 15 -8.69 4.54 -9.63
C HIS A 15 -9.44 5.84 -9.96
N ILE A 16 -9.05 6.94 -9.28
CA ILE A 16 -9.66 8.24 -9.50
C ILE A 16 -9.24 8.78 -10.85
N GLY A 17 -10.20 9.02 -11.72
CA GLY A 17 -9.99 9.65 -13.02
C GLY A 17 -9.89 11.18 -12.95
N GLY A 18 -9.33 11.78 -13.98
CA GLY A 18 -9.39 13.22 -14.23
C GLY A 18 -10.84 13.70 -14.34
N VAL A 19 -11.06 15.02 -14.35
CA VAL A 19 -12.41 15.62 -14.28
C VAL A 19 -13.34 15.18 -15.44
N HIS A 20 -12.77 14.85 -16.59
CA HIS A 20 -13.51 14.43 -17.80
C HIS A 20 -13.16 13.01 -18.25
N GLU A 21 -12.44 12.27 -17.44
CA GLU A 21 -12.01 10.91 -17.74
C GLU A 21 -13.12 9.92 -17.39
N ASP A 22 -13.51 9.09 -18.38
CA ASP A 22 -14.50 8.04 -18.15
C ASP A 22 -13.87 6.86 -17.45
N THR A 23 -14.39 6.52 -16.28
CA THR A 23 -13.98 5.39 -15.45
C THR A 23 -14.98 4.25 -15.59
N PHE A 24 -15.26 3.82 -16.83
CA PHE A 24 -16.27 2.78 -17.17
C PHE A 24 -17.67 3.10 -16.66
N GLY A 25 -18.06 4.38 -16.66
CA GLY A 25 -19.36 4.81 -16.15
C GLY A 25 -19.53 4.71 -14.63
N ILE A 26 -18.45 4.44 -13.90
CA ILE A 26 -18.46 4.36 -12.42
C ILE A 26 -18.05 5.71 -11.84
N ASP A 27 -18.86 6.24 -10.92
CA ASP A 27 -18.51 7.44 -10.17
C ASP A 27 -17.55 7.11 -9.01
N VAL A 28 -16.28 6.91 -9.36
CA VAL A 28 -15.21 6.57 -8.41
C VAL A 28 -15.00 7.67 -7.34
N ARG A 29 -15.23 8.93 -7.71
CA ARG A 29 -15.13 10.05 -6.75
C ARG A 29 -16.22 10.00 -5.69
N LYS A 30 -17.45 9.67 -6.09
CA LYS A 30 -18.55 9.45 -5.15
C LYS A 30 -18.29 8.24 -4.27
N ASN A 31 -17.77 7.15 -4.84
CA ASN A 31 -17.40 5.96 -4.08
C ASN A 31 -16.35 6.31 -3.02
N PHE A 32 -15.30 7.04 -3.39
CA PHE A 32 -14.27 7.46 -2.44
C PHE A 32 -14.84 8.36 -1.33
N ASN A 33 -15.66 9.34 -1.65
CA ASN A 33 -16.33 10.16 -0.62
C ASN A 33 -17.16 9.29 0.34
N THR A 34 -17.88 8.27 -0.16
CA THR A 34 -18.65 7.34 0.68
C THR A 34 -17.75 6.54 1.62
N ILE A 35 -16.57 6.12 1.14
CA ILE A 35 -15.56 5.42 1.97
C ILE A 35 -15.04 6.35 3.07
N LEU A 36 -14.76 7.61 2.74
CA LEU A 36 -14.30 8.60 3.72
C LEU A 36 -15.34 8.91 4.81
N ASP A 37 -16.64 8.94 4.45
CA ASP A 37 -17.71 9.09 5.43
C ASP A 37 -17.79 7.88 6.38
N LYS A 38 -17.59 6.67 5.86
CA LYS A 38 -17.45 5.47 6.68
C LYS A 38 -16.21 5.51 7.57
N ALA A 39 -15.08 6.00 7.06
CA ALA A 39 -13.86 6.20 7.82
C ALA A 39 -14.10 7.14 9.02
N ARG A 40 -14.77 8.28 8.80
CA ARG A 40 -15.15 9.19 9.91
C ARG A 40 -15.97 8.48 10.99
N SER A 41 -16.97 7.71 10.58
CA SER A 41 -17.87 7.04 11.54
C SER A 41 -17.21 5.88 12.27
N SER A 42 -16.27 5.18 11.65
CA SER A 42 -15.52 4.09 12.27
C SER A 42 -14.37 4.58 13.15
N ALA A 43 -13.92 5.83 12.97
CA ALA A 43 -12.84 6.48 13.70
C ALA A 43 -11.60 5.58 13.85
N PRO A 44 -10.93 5.18 12.76
CA PRO A 44 -9.69 4.43 12.84
C PRO A 44 -8.57 5.33 13.40
N ASP A 45 -7.56 4.70 14.00
CA ASP A 45 -6.39 5.42 14.50
C ASP A 45 -5.45 5.84 13.36
N HIS A 46 -5.50 5.11 12.24
CA HIS A 46 -4.68 5.39 11.06
C HIS A 46 -5.35 4.86 9.77
N ILE A 47 -5.13 5.53 8.66
CA ILE A 47 -5.56 5.10 7.33
C ILE A 47 -4.33 4.75 6.50
N VAL A 48 -4.37 3.64 5.76
CA VAL A 48 -3.33 3.28 4.80
C VAL A 48 -3.96 3.14 3.41
N ILE A 49 -3.43 3.87 2.43
CA ILE A 49 -3.83 3.73 1.03
C ILE A 49 -2.75 2.95 0.28
N THR A 50 -3.13 1.79 -0.23
CA THR A 50 -2.20 0.79 -0.77
C THR A 50 -2.12 0.77 -2.30
N GLY A 51 -2.06 1.96 -2.90
CA GLY A 51 -1.76 2.13 -4.32
C GLY A 51 -2.97 2.25 -5.23
N ASP A 52 -2.70 2.48 -6.51
CA ASP A 52 -3.64 2.75 -7.58
C ASP A 52 -4.62 3.89 -7.23
N LEU A 53 -4.05 5.03 -6.83
CA LEU A 53 -4.81 6.24 -6.56
C LEU A 53 -5.40 6.81 -7.84
N CYS A 54 -4.62 6.79 -8.94
CA CYS A 54 -5.02 7.26 -10.24
C CYS A 54 -5.62 6.14 -11.11
N TYR A 55 -6.47 6.52 -12.08
CA TYR A 55 -7.14 5.57 -12.96
C TYR A 55 -6.20 4.94 -13.99
N GLU A 56 -5.52 5.73 -14.84
CA GLU A 56 -4.61 5.20 -15.86
C GLU A 56 -3.13 5.40 -15.51
N SER A 57 -2.78 6.60 -15.06
CA SER A 57 -1.39 6.96 -14.73
C SER A 57 -1.36 8.11 -13.74
N GLY A 58 -0.22 8.30 -13.09
CA GLY A 58 -0.01 9.38 -12.12
C GLY A 58 -0.49 10.74 -12.64
N ASN A 59 -1.37 11.39 -11.88
CA ASN A 59 -2.00 12.65 -12.23
C ASN A 59 -1.98 13.62 -11.03
N LYS A 60 -1.30 14.73 -11.19
CA LYS A 60 -1.09 15.71 -10.09
C LYS A 60 -2.39 16.30 -9.57
N ASP A 61 -3.37 16.57 -10.43
CA ASP A 61 -4.66 17.14 -10.03
C ASP A 61 -5.48 16.11 -9.24
N VAL A 62 -5.41 14.84 -9.64
CA VAL A 62 -6.02 13.73 -8.90
C VAL A 62 -5.38 13.58 -7.52
N TYR A 63 -4.05 13.58 -7.44
CA TYR A 63 -3.35 13.53 -6.15
C TYR A 63 -3.70 14.71 -5.25
N ASN A 64 -3.73 15.93 -5.77
CA ASN A 64 -4.14 17.11 -5.00
C ASN A 64 -5.57 16.97 -4.45
N TRP A 65 -6.49 16.45 -5.27
CA TRP A 65 -7.86 16.23 -4.85
C TRP A 65 -7.97 15.18 -3.74
N ILE A 66 -7.26 14.04 -3.87
CA ILE A 66 -7.22 12.99 -2.86
C ILE A 66 -6.59 13.52 -1.57
N HIS A 67 -5.45 14.23 -1.67
CA HIS A 67 -4.76 14.83 -0.54
C HIS A 67 -5.68 15.76 0.26
N ALA A 68 -6.36 16.70 -0.42
CA ALA A 68 -7.30 17.60 0.24
C ALA A 68 -8.45 16.86 0.95
N LYS A 69 -8.92 15.75 0.39
CA LYS A 69 -9.95 14.90 1.01
C LYS A 69 -9.44 14.21 2.28
N LEU A 70 -8.25 13.63 2.22
CA LEU A 70 -7.64 12.95 3.37
C LEU A 70 -7.34 13.94 4.51
N GLU A 71 -6.75 15.10 4.20
CA GLU A 71 -6.50 16.15 5.19
C GLU A 71 -7.78 16.59 5.91
N SER A 72 -8.92 16.64 5.20
CA SER A 72 -10.21 17.01 5.78
C SER A 72 -10.75 16.03 6.83
N LEU A 73 -10.20 14.81 6.90
CA LEU A 73 -10.60 13.82 7.90
C LEU A 73 -9.99 14.07 9.27
N ASN A 74 -8.85 14.73 9.36
CA ASN A 74 -8.02 14.84 10.56
C ASN A 74 -7.68 13.47 11.19
N ILE A 75 -7.52 12.45 10.35
CA ILE A 75 -7.05 11.11 10.73
C ILE A 75 -5.67 10.93 10.09
N PRO A 76 -4.63 10.53 10.86
CA PRO A 76 -3.33 10.24 10.30
C PRO A 76 -3.40 9.18 9.20
N TYR A 77 -2.61 9.34 8.14
CA TYR A 77 -2.60 8.39 7.05
C TYR A 77 -1.19 8.17 6.47
N SER A 78 -1.04 7.04 5.79
CA SER A 78 0.14 6.66 5.00
C SER A 78 -0.29 6.22 3.62
N ILE A 79 0.55 6.40 2.64
CA ILE A 79 0.27 6.01 1.25
C ILE A 79 1.47 5.29 0.63
N ILE A 80 1.19 4.40 -0.29
CA ILE A 80 2.16 3.82 -1.22
C ILE A 80 1.62 3.91 -2.65
N ALA A 81 2.51 3.83 -3.63
CA ALA A 81 2.15 3.82 -5.03
C ALA A 81 1.74 2.42 -5.52
N GLY A 82 0.78 2.35 -6.44
CA GLY A 82 0.50 1.20 -7.29
C GLY A 82 1.02 1.40 -8.71
N ASN A 83 0.75 0.46 -9.61
CA ASN A 83 1.26 0.54 -10.99
C ASN A 83 0.59 1.61 -11.86
N HIS A 84 -0.53 2.16 -11.42
CA HIS A 84 -1.17 3.34 -12.04
C HIS A 84 -0.69 4.67 -11.46
N ASP A 85 0.25 4.66 -10.53
CA ASP A 85 0.76 5.86 -9.86
C ASP A 85 2.15 6.27 -10.36
N ASN A 86 2.55 7.49 -9.99
CA ASN A 86 3.90 8.00 -10.11
C ASN A 86 4.42 8.37 -8.73
N SER A 87 5.36 7.61 -8.20
CA SER A 87 5.86 7.74 -6.82
C SER A 87 6.46 9.12 -6.53
N SER A 88 7.23 9.68 -7.47
CA SER A 88 7.85 11.01 -7.30
C SER A 88 6.80 12.13 -7.27
N MET A 89 5.85 12.10 -8.20
CA MET A 89 4.77 13.09 -8.24
C MET A 89 3.86 12.97 -7.00
N MET A 90 3.56 11.75 -6.58
CA MET A 90 2.80 11.47 -5.38
C MET A 90 3.53 11.99 -4.13
N ALA A 91 4.83 11.70 -4.01
CA ALA A 91 5.64 12.19 -2.90
C ALA A 91 5.69 13.72 -2.84
N GLU A 92 5.77 14.40 -3.98
CA GLU A 92 5.72 15.88 -4.07
C GLU A 92 4.39 16.41 -3.51
N VAL A 93 3.26 15.87 -3.96
CA VAL A 93 1.93 16.36 -3.58
C VAL A 93 1.62 16.08 -2.10
N PHE A 94 1.97 14.90 -1.62
CA PHE A 94 1.69 14.49 -0.24
C PHE A 94 2.78 14.90 0.78
N GLY A 95 3.80 15.63 0.34
CA GLY A 95 4.87 16.12 1.23
C GLY A 95 5.80 15.02 1.74
N LEU A 96 5.99 13.96 0.96
CA LEU A 96 6.76 12.76 1.33
C LEU A 96 8.14 12.70 0.67
N ASN A 97 8.63 13.80 0.09
CA ASN A 97 9.92 13.83 -0.61
C ASN A 97 11.11 13.35 0.25
N ASN A 98 11.04 13.58 1.56
CA ASN A 98 12.04 13.12 2.51
C ASN A 98 12.05 11.61 2.75
N LEU A 99 11.03 10.90 2.29
CA LEU A 99 10.90 9.43 2.37
C LEU A 99 11.26 8.75 1.04
N MET A 100 11.45 9.53 -0.03
CA MET A 100 11.90 9.00 -1.30
C MET A 100 13.30 8.41 -1.20
N GLN A 101 13.48 7.26 -1.82
CA GLN A 101 14.77 6.62 -2.05
C GLN A 101 14.96 6.53 -3.57
N GLU A 102 15.78 7.41 -4.13
CA GLU A 102 15.88 7.59 -5.57
C GLU A 102 14.49 7.87 -6.22
N GLU A 103 13.98 6.95 -7.02
CA GLU A 103 12.67 7.10 -7.70
C GLU A 103 11.53 6.34 -7.00
N SER A 104 11.81 5.66 -5.89
CA SER A 104 10.84 4.82 -5.17
C SER A 104 10.45 5.41 -3.82
N LEU A 105 9.18 5.25 -3.45
CA LEU A 105 8.63 5.70 -2.17
C LEU A 105 8.44 4.51 -1.24
N TYR A 106 9.49 4.14 -0.51
CA TYR A 106 9.42 3.10 0.51
C TYR A 106 10.01 3.55 1.84
N TYR A 107 9.41 3.15 2.93
CA TYR A 107 9.76 3.64 4.26
C TYR A 107 9.23 2.72 5.36
N ASN A 108 9.56 3.01 6.61
CA ASN A 108 8.95 2.36 7.76
C ASN A 108 8.37 3.38 8.74
N LEU A 109 7.37 2.95 9.48
CA LEU A 109 6.83 3.66 10.63
C LEU A 109 6.79 2.74 11.84
N GLN A 110 6.77 3.34 13.02
CA GLN A 110 6.65 2.62 14.28
C GLN A 110 5.33 3.00 14.95
N PHE A 111 4.48 2.01 15.20
CA PHE A 111 3.21 2.19 15.88
C PHE A 111 3.18 1.35 17.17
N GLU A 112 3.14 1.99 18.34
CA GLU A 112 3.00 1.33 19.65
C GLU A 112 3.97 0.12 19.83
N GLY A 113 5.19 0.25 19.32
CA GLY A 113 6.20 -0.81 19.35
C GLY A 113 6.16 -1.80 18.19
N HIS A 114 5.17 -1.70 17.30
CA HIS A 114 5.08 -2.53 16.11
C HIS A 114 5.70 -1.83 14.89
N LYS A 115 6.58 -2.53 14.19
CA LYS A 115 7.18 -2.06 12.95
C LYS A 115 6.22 -2.30 11.79
N VAL A 116 5.98 -1.25 11.00
CA VAL A 116 5.19 -1.29 9.77
C VAL A 116 6.07 -0.84 8.62
N LEU A 117 6.19 -1.66 7.59
CA LEU A 117 6.96 -1.40 6.39
C LEU A 117 6.02 -1.05 5.23
N TYR A 118 6.41 -0.09 4.44
CA TYR A 118 5.71 0.38 3.25
C TYR A 118 6.62 0.19 2.06
N LEU A 119 6.21 -0.65 1.10
CA LEU A 119 7.01 -1.02 -0.07
C LEU A 119 6.42 -0.41 -1.34
N ASP A 120 7.29 0.06 -2.21
CA ASP A 120 6.94 0.58 -3.53
C ASP A 120 7.11 -0.52 -4.58
N THR A 121 6.02 -0.97 -5.16
CA THR A 121 5.99 -1.95 -6.25
C THR A 121 5.42 -1.35 -7.54
N SER A 122 5.36 -0.03 -7.66
CA SER A 122 4.72 0.68 -8.79
C SER A 122 5.35 0.38 -10.15
N SER A 123 6.60 -0.06 -10.18
CA SER A 123 7.29 -0.53 -11.39
C SER A 123 7.07 -2.01 -11.72
N ASP A 124 6.13 -2.68 -11.08
CA ASP A 124 5.86 -4.13 -11.14
C ASP A 124 7.04 -5.00 -10.64
N VAL A 125 8.03 -4.39 -10.03
CA VAL A 125 9.24 -5.04 -9.49
C VAL A 125 9.56 -4.42 -8.15
N LEU A 126 10.11 -5.19 -7.22
CA LEU A 126 10.79 -4.63 -6.05
C LEU A 126 12.27 -4.49 -6.41
N PRO A 127 12.79 -3.26 -6.61
CA PRO A 127 14.18 -3.04 -7.01
C PRO A 127 15.21 -3.59 -6.01
N ASN A 128 16.42 -3.84 -6.46
CA ASN A 128 17.44 -4.51 -5.63
C ASN A 128 17.83 -3.72 -4.37
N ASP A 129 17.90 -2.40 -4.45
CA ASP A 129 18.14 -1.52 -3.30
C ASP A 129 17.02 -1.67 -2.24
N GLN A 130 15.77 -1.73 -2.67
CA GLN A 130 14.62 -1.94 -1.81
C GLN A 130 14.58 -3.38 -1.25
N LEU A 131 15.00 -4.40 -2.01
CA LEU A 131 15.16 -5.77 -1.52
C LEU A 131 16.22 -5.83 -0.40
N GLN A 132 17.35 -5.15 -0.57
CA GLN A 132 18.39 -5.09 0.46
C GLN A 132 17.90 -4.34 1.71
N TRP A 133 17.17 -3.24 1.51
CA TRP A 133 16.56 -2.50 2.61
C TRP A 133 15.53 -3.37 3.36
N LEU A 134 14.67 -4.11 2.65
CA LEU A 134 13.70 -5.03 3.26
C LEU A 134 14.40 -6.09 4.12
N LYS A 135 15.46 -6.73 3.61
CA LYS A 135 16.27 -7.69 4.38
C LYS A 135 16.83 -7.06 5.66
N ALA A 136 17.39 -5.86 5.53
CA ALA A 136 17.94 -5.12 6.66
C ALA A 136 16.87 -4.74 7.69
N GLU A 137 15.66 -4.37 7.26
CA GLU A 137 14.56 -4.04 8.17
C GLU A 137 14.01 -5.29 8.88
N LEU A 138 13.91 -6.42 8.20
CA LEU A 138 13.46 -7.68 8.79
C LEU A 138 14.46 -8.24 9.82
N SER A 139 15.74 -7.98 9.65
CA SER A 139 16.78 -8.40 10.61
C SER A 139 16.81 -7.58 11.91
N LYS A 140 16.12 -6.43 11.94
CA LYS A 140 16.08 -5.53 13.11
C LYS A 140 14.88 -5.83 14.00
N GLY A 141 15.14 -6.21 15.26
CA GLY A 141 14.11 -6.45 16.27
C GLY A 141 13.46 -7.83 16.17
N GLU A 142 12.43 -8.05 16.95
CA GLU A 142 11.75 -9.34 17.12
C GLU A 142 10.23 -9.19 16.94
N GLY A 143 9.52 -10.33 16.88
CA GLY A 143 8.06 -10.40 16.84
C GLY A 143 7.46 -10.10 15.46
N ARG A 144 6.25 -9.58 15.46
CA ARG A 144 5.43 -9.37 14.25
C ARG A 144 5.90 -8.18 13.43
N VAL A 145 5.83 -8.32 12.11
CA VAL A 145 6.00 -7.22 11.15
C VAL A 145 4.75 -7.12 10.29
N VAL A 146 4.27 -5.91 10.08
CA VAL A 146 3.22 -5.59 9.12
C VAL A 146 3.85 -4.92 7.91
N ILE A 147 3.46 -5.36 6.71
CA ILE A 147 3.95 -4.82 5.44
C ILE A 147 2.75 -4.40 4.60
N PHE A 148 2.79 -3.19 4.08
CA PHE A 148 1.88 -2.73 3.05
C PHE A 148 2.62 -2.63 1.72
N MET A 149 2.09 -3.25 0.69
CA MET A 149 2.58 -3.20 -0.69
C MET A 149 1.41 -3.35 -1.66
N HIS A 150 1.53 -2.82 -2.87
CA HIS A 150 0.43 -2.88 -3.81
C HIS A 150 0.26 -4.28 -4.41
N HIS A 151 1.31 -4.83 -5.00
CA HIS A 151 1.27 -6.18 -5.60
C HIS A 151 1.51 -7.26 -4.55
N PRO A 152 0.76 -8.39 -4.58
CA PRO A 152 1.02 -9.53 -3.70
C PRO A 152 2.42 -10.14 -3.94
N PRO A 153 3.15 -10.52 -2.85
CA PRO A 153 4.45 -11.20 -2.96
C PRO A 153 4.33 -12.72 -3.19
N ALA A 154 3.22 -13.18 -3.78
CA ALA A 154 2.94 -14.58 -4.06
C ALA A 154 1.86 -14.72 -5.13
N GLN A 155 1.79 -15.87 -5.78
CA GLN A 155 0.58 -16.28 -6.48
C GLN A 155 -0.50 -16.62 -5.45
N VAL A 156 -1.65 -15.97 -5.53
CA VAL A 156 -2.71 -16.08 -4.53
C VAL A 156 -3.89 -16.93 -4.97
N GLY A 157 -3.75 -17.61 -6.11
CA GLY A 157 -4.79 -18.50 -6.66
C GLY A 157 -5.87 -17.73 -7.42
N VAL A 158 -5.50 -16.66 -8.10
CA VAL A 158 -6.32 -15.88 -9.04
C VAL A 158 -5.66 -15.95 -10.41
N PRO A 159 -5.88 -17.03 -11.19
CA PRO A 159 -5.07 -17.36 -12.36
C PRO A 159 -4.89 -16.22 -13.35
N PHE A 160 -5.95 -15.47 -13.65
CA PHE A 160 -5.86 -14.35 -14.59
C PHE A 160 -4.87 -13.27 -14.11
N MET A 161 -4.90 -12.91 -12.84
CA MET A 161 -4.01 -11.90 -12.26
C MET A 161 -2.61 -12.46 -12.00
N ASP A 162 -2.54 -13.66 -11.46
CA ASP A 162 -1.27 -14.35 -11.18
C ASP A 162 -0.44 -14.56 -12.45
N ASP A 163 -1.09 -14.82 -13.61
CA ASP A 163 -0.42 -15.09 -14.88
C ASP A 163 -0.09 -13.82 -15.68
N ASN A 164 -0.91 -12.77 -15.58
CA ASN A 164 -0.80 -11.60 -16.45
C ASN A 164 -0.26 -10.34 -15.74
N TYR A 165 -0.49 -10.20 -14.44
CA TYR A 165 -0.19 -8.98 -13.68
C TYR A 165 0.49 -9.25 -12.33
N PRO A 166 1.41 -10.23 -12.21
CA PRO A 166 2.10 -10.48 -10.95
C PRO A 166 3.15 -9.41 -10.66
N LEU A 167 3.57 -9.30 -9.42
CA LEU A 167 4.88 -8.72 -9.11
C LEU A 167 5.95 -9.58 -9.81
N LYS A 168 6.70 -9.02 -10.75
CA LYS A 168 7.57 -9.78 -11.65
C LYS A 168 8.66 -10.59 -10.93
N ASN A 169 9.11 -10.08 -9.78
CA ASN A 169 10.09 -10.78 -8.93
C ASN A 169 9.49 -11.26 -7.60
N TYR A 170 8.20 -11.63 -7.60
CA TYR A 170 7.51 -12.06 -6.37
C TYR A 170 8.21 -13.25 -5.68
N GLU A 171 8.81 -14.17 -6.42
CA GLU A 171 9.51 -15.31 -5.84
C GLU A 171 10.71 -14.89 -4.99
N GLU A 172 11.45 -13.88 -5.43
CA GLU A 172 12.57 -13.32 -4.68
C GLU A 172 12.10 -12.59 -3.43
N VAL A 173 11.04 -11.79 -3.54
CA VAL A 173 10.42 -11.11 -2.39
C VAL A 173 9.89 -12.13 -1.41
N GLN A 174 9.11 -13.11 -1.86
CA GLN A 174 8.57 -14.19 -1.03
C GLN A 174 9.67 -14.95 -0.29
N LYS A 175 10.77 -15.28 -0.97
CA LYS A 175 11.91 -15.95 -0.36
C LYS A 175 12.48 -15.13 0.80
N ILE A 176 12.68 -13.83 0.62
CA ILE A 176 13.16 -12.92 1.68
C ILE A 176 12.22 -12.93 2.89
N LEU A 177 10.91 -12.90 2.64
CA LEU A 177 9.90 -12.92 3.71
C LEU A 177 9.88 -14.26 4.46
N LEU A 178 9.97 -15.38 3.75
CA LEU A 178 9.97 -16.72 4.32
C LEU A 178 11.26 -17.06 5.07
N GLU A 179 12.40 -16.50 4.68
CA GLU A 179 13.70 -16.67 5.38
C GLU A 179 13.78 -15.86 6.69
N SER A 180 12.80 -15.01 6.98
CA SER A 180 12.74 -14.25 8.23
C SER A 180 12.19 -15.09 9.38
N ASP A 181 12.79 -14.97 10.57
CA ASP A 181 12.26 -15.57 11.81
C ASP A 181 11.03 -14.81 12.36
N ARG A 182 10.56 -13.78 11.64
CA ARG A 182 9.44 -12.91 12.04
C ARG A 182 8.10 -13.46 11.54
N GLU A 183 7.04 -13.31 12.33
CA GLU A 183 5.67 -13.45 11.82
C GLU A 183 5.34 -12.22 10.95
N ILE A 184 5.05 -12.43 9.66
CA ILE A 184 4.86 -11.36 8.69
C ILE A 184 3.41 -11.35 8.23
N HIS A 185 2.81 -10.16 8.27
CA HIS A 185 1.48 -9.90 7.73
C HIS A 185 1.60 -8.87 6.61
N VAL A 186 1.24 -9.27 5.40
CA VAL A 186 1.26 -8.42 4.21
C VAL A 186 -0.17 -8.05 3.81
N PHE A 187 -0.40 -6.78 3.59
CA PHE A 187 -1.67 -6.25 3.08
C PHE A 187 -1.43 -5.64 1.70
N CYS A 188 -2.20 -6.13 0.72
CA CYS A 188 -2.05 -5.77 -0.69
C CYS A 188 -3.33 -5.18 -1.28
N GLY A 189 -3.21 -4.63 -2.48
CA GLY A 189 -4.30 -4.27 -3.38
C GLY A 189 -4.19 -5.02 -4.70
N HIS A 190 -4.35 -4.31 -5.82
CA HIS A 190 -4.09 -4.71 -7.20
C HIS A 190 -5.04 -5.75 -7.80
N TYR A 191 -5.38 -6.81 -7.07
CA TYR A 191 -6.19 -7.90 -7.61
C TYR A 191 -7.70 -7.67 -7.52
N HIS A 192 -8.15 -6.61 -6.86
CA HIS A 192 -9.56 -6.22 -6.68
C HIS A 192 -10.46 -7.34 -6.14
N ILE A 193 -9.90 -8.22 -5.32
CA ILE A 193 -10.63 -9.30 -4.67
C ILE A 193 -10.27 -9.43 -3.20
N GLU A 194 -11.19 -9.98 -2.42
CA GLU A 194 -10.90 -10.42 -1.06
C GLU A 194 -10.28 -11.81 -1.10
N LYS A 195 -9.04 -11.92 -0.65
CA LYS A 195 -8.30 -13.18 -0.59
C LYS A 195 -7.34 -13.18 0.59
N THR A 196 -7.19 -14.31 1.23
CA THR A 196 -6.17 -14.55 2.25
C THR A 196 -5.37 -15.79 1.93
N LEU A 197 -4.08 -15.74 2.17
CA LEU A 197 -3.14 -16.83 1.95
C LEU A 197 -2.20 -16.92 3.14
N LYS A 198 -1.88 -18.15 3.55
CA LYS A 198 -0.87 -18.38 4.58
C LYS A 198 0.18 -19.36 4.05
N ILE A 199 1.45 -18.97 4.15
CA ILE A 199 2.61 -19.78 3.80
C ILE A 199 3.60 -19.65 4.97
N ASP A 200 3.74 -20.68 5.78
CA ASP A 200 4.63 -20.72 6.96
C ASP A 200 4.43 -19.49 7.90
N ASN A 201 5.44 -18.62 8.00
CA ASN A 201 5.42 -17.39 8.79
C ASN A 201 4.77 -16.19 8.08
N LEU A 202 4.39 -16.34 6.80
CA LEU A 202 3.85 -15.29 5.94
C LEU A 202 2.33 -15.39 5.82
N ASN A 203 1.63 -14.31 6.16
CA ASN A 203 0.19 -14.14 6.02
C ASN A 203 -0.05 -12.99 5.03
N ILE A 204 -0.82 -13.22 3.97
CA ILE A 204 -1.12 -12.25 2.90
C ILE A 204 -2.63 -12.07 2.85
#